data_b1790573d3389e35acb8e5d60f4d1caa
#
_entry.id   b1790573d3389e35acb8e5d60f4d1caa
#
_cell.length_a   1.000
_cell.length_b   1.000
_cell.length_c   1.000
_cell.angle_alpha   90.00
_cell.angle_beta   90.00
_cell.angle_gamma   90.00
#
_symmetry.space_group_name_H-M   'P 1'
#
loop_
_entity.id
_entity.type
_entity.pdbx_description
1 polymer ?
#
loop_
_entity_poly.entity_id
_entity_poly.type
_entity_poly.pdbx_seq_one_letter_code
_entity_poly.pdbx_strand_id
1 'polypeptide(L)'
;MSLPSIETRPYGADTAAADREALRARVWKMEDSLYMYEEIPIQTTFSLDLLFDRLEELAAGDDRFAYIVDLRGVQRPGAEVRERLKQRVARLNPRLAHAAVVFGANVIIRAVAKLAAFSIGFRSFTSHAGVDDAVEACRRALR
;
A
#
# COMPACT_ATOMS: atom_id res chain seq x y z
N MET A 1 -3.12 -16.73 -4.95
CA MET A 1 -3.20 -17.03 -3.52
C MET A 1 -4.42 -16.35 -2.92
N SER A 2 -5.21 -17.07 -2.17
CA SER A 2 -6.40 -16.54 -1.52
C SER A 2 -6.02 -15.84 -0.22
N LEU A 3 -6.42 -14.58 -0.05
CA LEU A 3 -6.15 -13.84 1.18
C LEU A 3 -7.17 -14.22 2.26
N PRO A 4 -6.78 -14.21 3.55
CA PRO A 4 -7.74 -14.38 4.64
C PRO A 4 -8.82 -13.31 4.58
N SER A 5 -10.05 -13.68 4.92
CA SER A 5 -11.16 -12.74 5.02
C SER A 5 -10.96 -11.79 6.19
N ILE A 6 -11.26 -10.52 5.96
CA ILE A 6 -11.30 -9.50 7.00
C ILE A 6 -12.68 -8.86 7.03
N GLU A 7 -13.09 -8.37 8.18
CA GLU A 7 -14.35 -7.64 8.31
C GLU A 7 -14.19 -6.20 7.82
N THR A 8 -15.26 -5.64 7.25
CA THR A 8 -15.30 -4.22 6.89
C THR A 8 -15.62 -3.41 8.14
N ARG A 9 -14.60 -3.13 8.94
CA ARG A 9 -14.69 -2.34 10.17
C ARG A 9 -13.37 -1.61 10.44
N PRO A 10 -13.38 -0.55 11.26
CA PRO A 10 -12.13 0.05 11.72
C PRO A 10 -11.44 -0.89 12.74
N TYR A 11 -10.18 -1.21 12.51
CA TYR A 11 -9.36 -2.00 13.44
C TYR A 11 -8.55 -1.08 14.34
N GLY A 12 -8.44 -1.45 15.60
CA GLY A 12 -7.75 -0.67 16.63
C GLY A 12 -6.82 -1.52 17.49
N ALA A 13 -6.32 -0.93 18.58
CA ALA A 13 -5.35 -1.57 19.46
C ALA A 13 -5.89 -2.84 20.14
N ASP A 14 -7.21 -3.00 20.22
CA ASP A 14 -7.90 -4.16 20.77
C ASP A 14 -8.09 -5.31 19.78
N THR A 15 -7.56 -5.18 18.57
CA THR A 15 -7.66 -6.20 17.52
C THR A 15 -7.05 -7.52 17.98
N ALA A 16 -7.82 -8.62 17.83
CA ALA A 16 -7.36 -9.96 18.20
C ALA A 16 -6.15 -10.40 17.37
N ALA A 17 -5.33 -11.28 17.95
CA ALA A 17 -4.11 -11.77 17.30
C ALA A 17 -4.38 -12.40 15.93
N ALA A 18 -5.46 -13.18 15.80
CA ALA A 18 -5.84 -13.80 14.52
C ALA A 18 -6.16 -12.76 13.45
N ASP A 19 -6.84 -11.67 13.81
CA ASP A 19 -7.15 -10.57 12.90
C ASP A 19 -5.90 -9.77 12.53
N ARG A 20 -4.99 -9.57 13.46
CA ARG A 20 -3.69 -8.94 13.17
C ARG A 20 -2.90 -9.73 12.14
N GLU A 21 -2.87 -11.04 12.26
CA GLU A 21 -2.21 -11.91 11.26
C GLU A 21 -2.90 -11.85 9.90
N ALA A 22 -4.23 -11.83 9.87
CA ALA A 22 -5.00 -11.67 8.63
C ALA A 22 -4.70 -10.32 7.95
N LEU A 23 -4.57 -9.25 8.71
CA LEU A 23 -4.18 -7.93 8.20
C LEU A 23 -2.74 -7.95 7.66
N ARG A 24 -1.80 -8.51 8.40
CA ARG A 24 -0.40 -8.61 7.97
C ARG A 24 -0.25 -9.41 6.68
N ALA A 25 -1.05 -10.44 6.48
CA ALA A 25 -1.07 -11.24 5.25
C ALA A 25 -1.47 -10.45 4.00
N ARG A 26 -2.00 -9.23 4.15
CA ARG A 26 -2.30 -8.31 3.04
C ARG A 26 -1.06 -7.69 2.43
N VAL A 27 0.11 -7.87 3.05
CA VAL A 27 1.39 -7.39 2.54
C VAL A 27 2.31 -8.59 2.37
N TRP A 28 2.74 -8.86 1.12
CA TRP A 28 3.59 -10.02 0.84
C TRP A 28 4.60 -9.74 -0.26
N LYS A 29 5.65 -10.54 -0.29
CA LYS A 29 6.67 -10.50 -1.33
C LYS A 29 6.16 -11.20 -2.59
N MET A 30 6.14 -10.50 -3.72
CA MET A 30 5.78 -11.06 -5.02
C MET A 30 7.00 -11.67 -5.73
N GLU A 31 8.10 -10.96 -5.72
CA GLU A 31 9.39 -11.35 -6.29
C GLU A 31 10.48 -10.49 -5.63
N ASP A 32 11.74 -10.69 -5.97
CA ASP A 32 12.83 -9.95 -5.34
C ASP A 32 12.64 -8.43 -5.45
N SER A 33 12.68 -7.76 -4.32
CA SER A 33 12.53 -6.31 -4.19
C SER A 33 11.17 -5.75 -4.65
N LEU A 34 10.17 -6.61 -4.86
CA LEU A 34 8.82 -6.21 -5.27
C LEU A 34 7.78 -6.79 -4.31
N TYR A 35 6.98 -5.91 -3.71
CA TYR A 35 6.00 -6.28 -2.70
C TYR A 35 4.60 -5.85 -3.11
N MET A 36 3.61 -6.65 -2.69
CA MET A 36 2.20 -6.29 -2.79
C MET A 36 1.72 -5.77 -1.44
N TYR A 37 0.98 -4.67 -1.48
CA TYR A 37 0.32 -4.07 -0.34
C TYR A 37 -1.15 -3.93 -0.70
N GLU A 38 -1.99 -4.82 -0.20
CA GLU A 38 -3.42 -4.79 -0.46
C GLU A 38 -4.12 -4.09 0.69
N GLU A 39 -4.58 -2.86 0.45
CA GLU A 39 -5.19 -2.04 1.49
C GLU A 39 -6.56 -2.58 1.91
N ILE A 40 -6.99 -2.24 3.10
CA ILE A 40 -8.29 -2.65 3.66
C ILE A 40 -9.34 -1.54 3.43
N PRO A 41 -10.65 -1.89 3.43
CA PRO A 41 -11.69 -0.91 3.10
C PRO A 41 -11.72 0.32 4.01
N ILE A 42 -11.52 0.16 5.32
CA ILE A 42 -11.52 1.25 6.29
C ILE A 42 -10.15 1.30 6.98
N GLN A 43 -9.38 2.34 6.67
CA GLN A 43 -8.07 2.56 7.27
C GLN A 43 -8.18 3.27 8.62
N THR A 44 -7.37 2.85 9.58
CA THR A 44 -7.10 3.57 10.81
C THR A 44 -5.59 3.76 10.95
N THR A 45 -5.14 4.62 11.85
CA THR A 45 -3.69 4.76 12.11
C THR A 45 -3.10 3.44 12.61
N PHE A 46 -3.86 2.67 13.39
CA PHE A 46 -3.46 1.35 13.85
C PHE A 46 -3.22 0.38 12.68
N SER A 47 -4.21 0.20 11.81
CA SER A 47 -4.09 -0.73 10.68
C SER A 47 -3.03 -0.28 9.68
N LEU A 48 -2.93 1.02 9.44
CA LEU A 48 -1.91 1.59 8.57
C LEU A 48 -0.51 1.26 9.08
N ASP A 49 -0.24 1.49 10.36
CA ASP A 49 1.06 1.18 10.97
C ASP A 49 1.37 -0.31 10.89
N LEU A 50 0.38 -1.15 11.16
CA LEU A 50 0.57 -2.61 11.10
C LEU A 50 0.99 -3.07 9.70
N LEU A 51 0.33 -2.57 8.65
CA LEU A 51 0.63 -2.93 7.27
C LEU A 51 1.99 -2.36 6.82
N PHE A 52 2.29 -1.11 7.14
CA PHE A 52 3.59 -0.51 6.82
C PHE A 52 4.74 -1.17 7.58
N ASP A 53 4.55 -1.53 8.84
CA ASP A 53 5.55 -2.26 9.61
C ASP A 53 5.87 -3.59 8.92
N ARG A 54 4.85 -4.28 8.41
CA ARG A 54 5.05 -5.53 7.67
C ARG A 54 5.83 -5.31 6.38
N LEU A 55 5.51 -4.24 5.64
CA LEU A 55 6.25 -3.89 4.42
C LEU A 55 7.72 -3.61 4.73
N GLU A 56 7.99 -2.84 5.77
CA GLU A 56 9.36 -2.53 6.20
C GLU A 56 10.12 -3.77 6.65
N GLU A 57 9.47 -4.69 7.36
CA GLU A 57 10.06 -6.00 7.73
C GLU A 57 10.47 -6.80 6.49
N LEU A 58 9.56 -6.94 5.53
CA LEU A 58 9.81 -7.71 4.32
C LEU A 58 10.92 -7.10 3.47
N ALA A 59 10.99 -5.79 3.40
CA ALA A 59 11.97 -5.06 2.59
C ALA A 59 13.26 -4.72 3.35
N ALA A 60 13.43 -5.21 4.59
CA ALA A 60 14.55 -4.81 5.46
C ALA A 60 15.92 -5.11 4.85
N GLY A 61 16.05 -6.18 4.05
CA GLY A 61 17.29 -6.55 3.38
C GLY A 61 17.52 -5.91 2.02
N ASP A 62 16.59 -5.09 1.54
CA ASP A 62 16.68 -4.48 0.21
C ASP A 62 17.26 -3.08 0.32
N ASP A 63 18.30 -2.77 -0.44
CA ASP A 63 18.80 -1.41 -0.57
C ASP A 63 17.80 -0.53 -1.30
N ARG A 64 17.07 -1.14 -2.23
CA ARG A 64 16.09 -0.49 -3.09
C ARG A 64 14.95 -1.45 -3.38
N PHE A 65 13.71 -0.99 -3.28
CA PHE A 65 12.53 -1.83 -3.54
C PHE A 65 11.40 -1.01 -4.16
N ALA A 66 10.42 -1.72 -4.71
CA ALA A 66 9.17 -1.15 -5.19
C ALA A 66 7.99 -1.90 -4.57
N TYR A 67 6.83 -1.23 -4.51
CA TYR A 67 5.63 -1.92 -4.06
C TYR A 67 4.40 -1.49 -4.85
N ILE A 68 3.43 -2.38 -4.88
CA ILE A 68 2.13 -2.17 -5.51
C ILE A 68 1.12 -1.96 -4.39
N VAL A 69 0.40 -0.85 -4.44
CA VAL A 69 -0.67 -0.54 -3.49
C VAL A 69 -2.01 -0.76 -4.18
N ASP A 70 -2.77 -1.76 -3.75
CA ASP A 70 -4.11 -2.00 -4.28
C ASP A 70 -5.14 -1.26 -3.43
N LEU A 71 -5.72 -0.20 -4.00
CA LEU A 71 -6.70 0.65 -3.35
C LEU A 71 -8.12 0.40 -3.84
N ARG A 72 -8.35 -0.66 -4.60
CA ARG A 72 -9.71 -0.97 -5.07
C ARG A 72 -10.62 -1.30 -3.89
N GLY A 73 -11.77 -0.64 -3.82
CA GLY A 73 -12.74 -0.82 -2.74
C GLY A 73 -12.39 -0.15 -1.41
N VAL A 74 -11.33 0.63 -1.37
CA VAL A 74 -10.90 1.37 -0.17
C VAL A 74 -11.71 2.66 -0.04
N GLN A 75 -12.19 2.95 1.16
CA GLN A 75 -12.88 4.20 1.47
C GLN A 75 -11.87 5.34 1.63
N ARG A 76 -12.32 6.56 1.38
CA ARG A 76 -11.47 7.75 1.53
C ARG A 76 -10.98 7.87 2.99
N PRO A 77 -9.67 7.93 3.23
CA PRO A 77 -9.15 8.05 4.59
C PRO A 77 -9.41 9.43 5.18
N GLY A 78 -9.58 9.48 6.50
CA GLY A 78 -9.69 10.73 7.24
C GLY A 78 -8.34 11.48 7.34
N ALA A 79 -8.39 12.71 7.85
CA ALA A 79 -7.23 13.60 7.93
C ALA A 79 -6.09 13.00 8.76
N GLU A 80 -6.40 12.34 9.87
CA GLU A 80 -5.41 11.73 10.76
C GLU A 80 -4.66 10.58 10.05
N VAL A 81 -5.39 9.74 9.33
CA VAL A 81 -4.80 8.64 8.56
C VAL A 81 -3.93 9.18 7.43
N ARG A 82 -4.40 10.21 6.72
CA ARG A 82 -3.62 10.84 5.64
C ARG A 82 -2.31 11.42 6.16
N GLU A 83 -2.31 12.05 7.32
CA GLU A 83 -1.11 12.60 7.92
C GLU A 83 -0.11 11.50 8.32
N ARG A 84 -0.61 10.41 8.91
CA ARG A 84 0.23 9.25 9.22
C ARG A 84 0.81 8.63 7.95
N LEU A 85 0.01 8.53 6.90
CA LEU A 85 0.45 7.99 5.61
C LEU A 85 1.60 8.81 5.02
N LYS A 86 1.53 10.14 5.08
CA LYS A 86 2.64 11.02 4.65
C LYS A 86 3.92 10.70 5.40
N GLN A 87 3.83 10.52 6.72
CA GLN A 87 4.99 10.18 7.56
C GLN A 87 5.60 8.84 7.17
N ARG A 88 4.75 7.83 6.95
CA ARG A 88 5.22 6.48 6.59
C ARG A 88 5.86 6.47 5.20
N VAL A 89 5.27 7.15 4.23
CA VAL A 89 5.84 7.28 2.87
C VAL A 89 7.17 8.02 2.89
N ALA A 90 7.28 9.10 3.65
CA ALA A 90 8.54 9.82 3.82
C ALA A 90 9.67 8.93 4.33
N ARG A 91 9.36 8.00 5.23
CA ARG A 91 10.33 7.01 5.73
C ARG A 91 10.77 6.02 4.66
N LEU A 92 9.88 5.62 3.76
CA LEU A 92 10.19 4.69 2.69
C LEU A 92 10.99 5.33 1.55
N ASN A 93 10.75 6.61 1.26
CA ASN A 93 11.27 7.30 0.07
C ASN A 93 12.78 7.11 -0.18
N PRO A 94 13.67 7.14 0.81
CA PRO A 94 15.12 6.96 0.54
C PRO A 94 15.46 5.63 -0.14
N ARG A 95 14.66 4.58 0.09
CA ARG A 95 14.87 3.24 -0.45
C ARG A 95 13.85 2.86 -1.50
N LEU A 96 12.78 3.64 -1.64
CA LEU A 96 11.67 3.32 -2.54
C LEU A 96 11.99 3.73 -3.96
N ALA A 97 12.13 2.74 -4.85
CA ALA A 97 12.33 2.97 -6.28
C ALA A 97 11.05 3.44 -6.95
N HIS A 98 9.91 2.89 -6.56
CA HIS A 98 8.63 3.19 -7.20
C HIS A 98 7.45 2.66 -6.37
N ALA A 99 6.34 3.39 -6.42
CA ALA A 99 5.05 2.95 -5.93
C ALA A 99 4.06 2.89 -7.10
N ALA A 100 3.51 1.72 -7.36
CA ALA A 100 2.47 1.54 -8.39
C ALA A 100 1.12 1.39 -7.69
N VAL A 101 0.19 2.29 -7.98
CA VAL A 101 -1.09 2.36 -7.27
C VAL A 101 -2.22 1.87 -8.19
N VAL A 102 -2.99 0.90 -7.71
CA VAL A 102 -4.08 0.28 -8.48
C VAL A 102 -5.41 0.84 -7.98
N PHE A 103 -6.12 1.55 -8.86
CA PHE A 103 -7.42 2.18 -8.56
C PHE A 103 -8.60 1.55 -9.30
N GLY A 104 -8.36 0.64 -10.22
CA GLY A 104 -9.37 0.10 -11.11
C GLY A 104 -9.53 0.94 -12.39
N ALA A 105 -10.61 0.69 -13.12
CA ALA A 105 -10.81 1.23 -14.48
C ALA A 105 -11.42 2.62 -14.56
N ASN A 106 -11.91 3.18 -13.45
CA ASN A 106 -12.58 4.48 -13.46
C ASN A 106 -11.57 5.63 -13.62
N VAL A 107 -11.60 6.29 -14.77
CA VAL A 107 -10.64 7.35 -15.16
C VAL A 107 -10.74 8.57 -14.21
N ILE A 108 -11.94 8.93 -13.76
CA ILE A 108 -12.15 10.08 -12.87
C ILE A 108 -11.54 9.79 -11.50
N ILE A 109 -11.81 8.60 -10.95
CA ILE A 109 -11.23 8.16 -9.67
C ILE A 109 -9.71 8.11 -9.77
N ARG A 110 -9.16 7.62 -10.88
CA ARG A 110 -7.72 7.58 -11.13
C ARG A 110 -7.09 8.98 -11.14
N ALA A 111 -7.74 9.96 -11.77
CA ALA A 111 -7.24 11.33 -11.81
C ALA A 111 -7.20 11.98 -10.42
N VAL A 112 -8.28 11.83 -9.64
CA VAL A 112 -8.35 12.32 -8.25
C VAL A 112 -7.31 11.63 -7.38
N ALA A 113 -7.16 10.32 -7.54
CA ALA A 113 -6.22 9.52 -6.78
C ALA A 113 -4.76 9.86 -7.11
N LYS A 114 -4.46 10.23 -8.36
CA LYS A 114 -3.14 10.75 -8.75
C LYS A 114 -2.78 12.01 -7.98
N LEU A 115 -3.71 12.95 -7.87
CA LEU A 115 -3.50 14.18 -7.10
C LEU A 115 -3.30 13.88 -5.61
N ALA A 116 -4.07 12.94 -5.06
CA ALA A 116 -3.94 12.51 -3.68
C ALA A 116 -2.59 11.84 -3.42
N ALA A 117 -2.16 10.94 -4.31
CA ALA A 117 -0.86 10.26 -4.20
C ALA A 117 0.31 11.25 -4.26
N PHE A 118 0.20 12.27 -5.13
CA PHE A 118 1.18 13.34 -5.21
C PHE A 118 1.26 14.12 -3.90
N SER A 119 0.12 14.46 -3.30
CA SER A 119 0.07 15.20 -2.02
C SER A 119 0.58 14.38 -0.83
N ILE A 120 0.59 13.05 -0.93
CA ILE A 120 1.14 12.16 0.10
C ILE A 120 2.66 12.16 0.10
N GLY A 121 3.30 12.50 -1.02
CA GLY A 121 4.75 12.71 -1.09
C GLY A 121 5.55 11.57 -1.70
N PHE A 122 4.93 10.70 -2.49
CA PHE A 122 5.67 9.72 -3.29
C PHE A 122 6.59 10.43 -4.30
N ARG A 123 7.86 10.09 -4.30
CA ARG A 123 8.83 10.64 -5.26
C ARG A 123 8.65 10.05 -6.66
N SER A 124 8.27 8.78 -6.74
CA SER A 124 8.03 8.09 -7.99
C SER A 124 6.80 7.21 -7.85
N PHE A 125 5.78 7.46 -8.64
CA PHE A 125 4.58 6.63 -8.62
C PHE A 125 3.90 6.62 -9.99
N THR A 126 3.12 5.56 -10.24
CA THR A 126 2.22 5.44 -11.38
C THR A 126 0.86 4.93 -10.91
N SER A 127 -0.18 5.23 -11.67
CA SER A 127 -1.53 4.73 -11.40
C SER A 127 -1.96 3.74 -12.48
N HIS A 128 -2.64 2.68 -12.07
CA HIS A 128 -2.99 1.57 -12.96
C HIS A 128 -4.42 1.10 -12.72
N ALA A 129 -5.04 0.56 -13.76
CA ALA A 129 -6.35 -0.07 -13.65
C ALA A 129 -6.25 -1.45 -13.01
N GLY A 130 -5.16 -2.17 -13.26
CA GLY A 130 -4.95 -3.54 -12.78
C GLY A 130 -3.54 -3.82 -12.31
N VAL A 131 -3.36 -5.02 -11.72
CA VAL A 131 -2.10 -5.42 -11.09
C VAL A 131 -1.00 -5.70 -12.12
N ASP A 132 -1.33 -6.30 -13.27
CA ASP A 132 -0.30 -6.70 -14.26
C ASP A 132 0.51 -5.51 -14.76
N ASP A 133 -0.17 -4.40 -15.08
CA ASP A 133 0.51 -3.17 -15.51
C ASP A 133 1.33 -2.55 -14.37
N ALA A 134 0.83 -2.64 -13.15
CA ALA A 134 1.54 -2.17 -11.96
C ALA A 134 2.84 -2.95 -11.73
N VAL A 135 2.79 -4.27 -11.87
CA VAL A 135 3.98 -5.14 -11.77
C VAL A 135 5.03 -4.71 -12.80
N GLU A 136 4.64 -4.50 -14.05
CA GLU A 136 5.55 -4.11 -15.11
C GLU A 136 6.20 -2.75 -14.86
N ALA A 137 5.42 -1.77 -14.35
CA ALA A 137 5.95 -0.47 -13.99
C ALA A 137 7.01 -0.56 -12.87
N CYS A 138 6.76 -1.39 -11.86
CA CYS A 138 7.71 -1.63 -10.77
C CYS A 138 8.98 -2.32 -11.27
N ARG A 139 8.85 -3.33 -12.12
CA ARG A 139 10.01 -4.03 -12.70
C ARG A 139 10.91 -3.07 -13.49
N ARG A 140 10.31 -2.17 -14.28
CA ARG A 140 11.08 -1.15 -15.02
C ARG A 140 11.83 -0.20 -14.09
N ALA A 141 11.21 0.22 -13.02
CA ALA A 141 11.82 1.11 -12.04
C ALA A 141 12.99 0.45 -11.27
N LEU A 142 12.97 -0.88 -11.14
CA LEU A 142 14.00 -1.65 -10.43
C LEU A 142 15.19 -2.06 -11.32
N ARG A 143 15.11 -1.86 -12.62
CA ARG A 143 16.21 -2.17 -13.56
C ARG A 143 17.42 -1.25 -13.43
#